data_a65385529916b927485a171ae5962396
#
_entry.id   a65385529916b927485a171ae5962396
#
_cell.length_a   1.000
_cell.length_b   1.000
_cell.length_c   1.000
_cell.angle_alpha   90.00
_cell.angle_beta   90.00
_cell.angle_gamma   90.00
#
_symmetry.space_group_name_H-M   'P 1'
#
loop_
_entity.id
_entity.type
_entity.pdbx_description
1 polymer ?
#
loop_
_entity_poly.entity_id
_entity_poly.type
_entity_poly.pdbx_seq_one_letter_code
_entity_poly.pdbx_strand_id
1 'polypeptide(L)'
;IVRRLVGSEMCIRDSLTAVNNINTTIKKKIIGKNFENQRDFDDVLIELDGTDNKKMLGANAILAASLAFCEAKSKFDGIELFQAFGSNTSLPVPLMNILNGGAHANNKLDFQEFMIIPINFPSFSASLQAGCEVFHSLKSQLSKRSLSTAVGDEGGFAPNISSNQQALDIISESIEIAGYKPGKDIYLGLDVASSEFFSNDKYTLNDGVYNSSDFCKYLSELCNSYPIISLSLIHI
;
A
#
# COMPACT_ATOMS: atom_id res chain seq x y z
N ILE A 1 -10.92 -7.68 -0.64
CA ILE A 1 -11.24 -6.86 0.57
C ILE A 1 -11.17 -5.37 0.21
N VAL A 2 -10.20 -4.93 -0.58
CA VAL A 2 -9.97 -3.50 -0.88
C VAL A 2 -11.06 -2.86 -1.75
N ARG A 3 -11.69 -3.58 -2.66
CA ARG A 3 -12.85 -3.07 -3.43
C ARG A 3 -14.03 -2.58 -2.56
N ARG A 4 -13.98 -2.78 -1.25
CA ARG A 4 -15.06 -2.46 -0.31
C ARG A 4 -14.75 -1.31 0.66
N LEU A 5 -13.60 -0.66 0.56
CA LEU A 5 -13.18 0.34 1.56
C LEU A 5 -13.47 1.79 1.18
N VAL A 6 -13.93 2.08 -0.04
CA VAL A 6 -14.17 3.47 -0.47
C VAL A 6 -15.65 3.74 -0.67
N GLY A 7 -16.27 4.43 0.30
CA GLY A 7 -17.45 5.28 0.16
C GLY A 7 -18.75 4.65 -0.36
N SER A 8 -18.86 3.32 -0.45
CA SER A 8 -20.09 2.67 -0.89
C SER A 8 -20.99 2.30 0.29
N GLU A 9 -22.32 2.14 0.06
CA GLU A 9 -23.25 1.61 1.08
C GLU A 9 -22.79 0.27 1.68
N MET A 10 -22.01 -0.54 0.94
CA MET A 10 -21.42 -1.78 1.43
C MET A 10 -20.36 -1.52 2.51
N CYS A 11 -19.53 -0.50 2.36
CA CYS A 11 -18.55 -0.12 3.37
C CYS A 11 -19.21 0.33 4.68
N ILE A 12 -20.31 1.08 4.58
CA ILE A 12 -21.07 1.51 5.76
C ILE A 12 -21.65 0.29 6.48
N ARG A 13 -22.24 -0.67 5.76
CA ARG A 13 -22.80 -1.91 6.33
C ARG A 13 -21.70 -2.76 6.98
N ASP A 14 -20.58 -2.95 6.31
CA ASP A 14 -19.44 -3.71 6.85
C ASP A 14 -18.88 -3.04 8.12
N SER A 15 -18.82 -1.71 8.15
CA SER A 15 -18.40 -0.95 9.33
C SER A 15 -19.38 -1.11 10.50
N LEU A 16 -20.69 -1.03 10.24
CA LEU A 16 -21.71 -1.24 11.28
C LEU A 16 -21.70 -2.66 11.83
N THR A 17 -21.45 -3.65 10.97
CA THR A 17 -21.31 -5.05 11.39
C THR A 17 -20.07 -5.21 12.26
N ALA A 18 -18.94 -4.61 11.88
CA ALA A 18 -17.72 -4.62 12.68
C ALA A 18 -17.92 -3.98 14.05
N VAL A 19 -18.56 -2.80 14.12
CA VAL A 19 -18.89 -2.11 15.36
C VAL A 19 -19.80 -2.97 16.24
N ASN A 20 -20.82 -3.62 15.65
CA ASN A 20 -21.68 -4.52 16.40
C ASN A 20 -20.92 -5.74 16.94
N ASN A 21 -20.05 -6.35 16.16
CA ASN A 21 -19.22 -7.49 16.58
C ASN A 21 -18.29 -7.10 17.75
N ILE A 22 -17.70 -5.89 17.70
CA ILE A 22 -16.89 -5.37 18.81
C ILE A 22 -17.75 -5.19 20.06
N ASN A 23 -18.89 -4.50 19.96
CA ASN A 23 -19.73 -4.14 21.10
C ASN A 23 -20.50 -5.32 21.72
N THR A 24 -20.63 -6.40 21.01
CA THR A 24 -21.38 -7.59 21.47
C THR A 24 -20.44 -8.78 21.71
N THR A 25 -19.94 -9.39 20.65
CA THR A 25 -19.22 -10.67 20.70
C THR A 25 -17.83 -10.52 21.31
N ILE A 26 -17.03 -9.57 20.80
CA ILE A 26 -15.66 -9.34 21.31
C ILE A 26 -15.73 -8.82 22.75
N LYS A 27 -16.54 -7.80 23.00
CA LYS A 27 -16.71 -7.22 24.35
C LYS A 27 -17.06 -8.29 25.38
N LYS A 28 -18.00 -9.20 25.09
CA LYS A 28 -18.38 -10.26 26.05
C LYS A 28 -17.23 -11.23 26.35
N LYS A 29 -16.33 -11.44 25.37
CA LYS A 29 -15.19 -12.35 25.54
C LYS A 29 -14.05 -11.75 26.34
N ILE A 30 -13.82 -10.44 26.24
CA ILE A 30 -12.63 -9.77 26.79
C ILE A 30 -12.90 -9.00 28.11
N ILE A 31 -14.12 -8.52 28.32
CA ILE A 31 -14.42 -7.69 29.50
C ILE A 31 -14.16 -8.46 30.80
N GLY A 32 -13.51 -7.80 31.75
CA GLY A 32 -13.15 -8.38 33.04
C GLY A 32 -12.01 -9.40 33.00
N LYS A 33 -11.34 -9.58 31.87
CA LYS A 33 -10.14 -10.41 31.74
C LYS A 33 -8.87 -9.57 31.79
N ASN A 34 -7.81 -10.14 32.33
CA ASN A 34 -6.47 -9.60 32.27
C ASN A 34 -5.69 -10.27 31.16
N PHE A 35 -4.92 -9.48 30.41
CA PHE A 35 -4.02 -9.93 29.37
C PHE A 35 -2.61 -9.41 29.68
N GLU A 36 -1.63 -10.27 29.70
CA GLU A 36 -0.26 -9.90 30.04
C GLU A 36 0.44 -9.17 28.88
N ASN A 37 0.15 -9.58 27.66
CA ASN A 37 0.79 -9.05 26.47
C ASN A 37 -0.18 -9.01 25.26
N GLN A 38 0.26 -8.39 24.18
CA GLN A 38 -0.51 -8.25 22.94
C GLN A 38 -0.91 -9.60 22.33
N ARG A 39 0.03 -10.56 22.33
CA ARG A 39 -0.21 -11.86 21.72
C ARG A 39 -1.37 -12.61 22.41
N ASP A 40 -1.40 -12.62 23.71
CA ASP A 40 -2.48 -13.28 24.48
C ASP A 40 -3.85 -12.70 24.14
N PHE A 41 -3.91 -11.39 23.92
CA PHE A 41 -5.13 -10.69 23.51
C PHE A 41 -5.52 -11.06 22.07
N ASP A 42 -4.57 -11.02 21.15
CA ASP A 42 -4.80 -11.32 19.72
C ASP A 42 -5.19 -12.78 19.51
N ASP A 43 -4.55 -13.72 20.21
CA ASP A 43 -4.88 -15.14 20.16
C ASP A 43 -6.34 -15.40 20.57
N VAL A 44 -6.83 -14.70 21.60
CA VAL A 44 -8.24 -14.78 22.00
C VAL A 44 -9.19 -14.25 20.93
N LEU A 45 -8.82 -13.20 20.21
CA LEU A 45 -9.63 -12.69 19.10
C LEU A 45 -9.64 -13.65 17.90
N ILE A 46 -8.49 -14.25 17.58
CA ILE A 46 -8.33 -15.22 16.51
C ILE A 46 -9.15 -16.48 16.81
N GLU A 47 -9.05 -17.01 18.02
CA GLU A 47 -9.86 -18.16 18.47
C GLU A 47 -11.36 -17.86 18.44
N LEU A 48 -11.75 -16.63 18.82
CA LEU A 48 -13.15 -16.22 18.83
C LEU A 48 -13.74 -16.15 17.43
N ASP A 49 -12.98 -15.75 16.43
CA ASP A 49 -13.38 -15.79 15.03
C ASP A 49 -13.44 -17.23 14.50
N GLY A 50 -12.42 -18.03 14.79
CA GLY A 50 -12.32 -19.45 14.45
C GLY A 50 -12.20 -19.76 12.96
N THR A 51 -11.94 -18.73 12.10
CA THR A 51 -11.75 -18.92 10.66
C THR A 51 -10.39 -18.40 10.19
N ASP A 52 -9.79 -19.07 9.20
CA ASP A 52 -8.46 -18.71 8.70
C ASP A 52 -8.38 -17.28 8.17
N ASN A 53 -9.45 -16.81 7.52
CA ASN A 53 -9.52 -15.49 6.88
C ASN A 53 -10.29 -14.44 7.68
N LYS A 54 -10.58 -14.70 8.96
CA LYS A 54 -11.25 -13.75 9.89
C LYS A 54 -12.64 -13.29 9.42
N LYS A 55 -13.38 -14.18 8.70
CA LYS A 55 -14.66 -13.81 8.07
C LYS A 55 -15.86 -13.75 9.02
N MET A 56 -15.78 -14.40 10.20
CA MET A 56 -16.91 -14.44 11.14
C MET A 56 -17.10 -13.12 11.87
N LEU A 57 -16.04 -12.55 12.40
CA LEU A 57 -16.06 -11.24 13.09
C LEU A 57 -15.71 -10.09 12.14
N GLY A 58 -14.94 -10.39 11.10
CA GLY A 58 -14.36 -9.42 10.17
C GLY A 58 -12.97 -8.97 10.62
N ALA A 59 -12.02 -8.98 9.68
CA ALA A 59 -10.64 -8.55 9.95
C ALA A 59 -10.57 -7.12 10.50
N ASN A 60 -11.46 -6.23 10.04
CA ASN A 60 -11.56 -4.85 10.52
C ASN A 60 -11.96 -4.76 12.00
N ALA A 61 -12.90 -5.59 12.47
CA ALA A 61 -13.30 -5.63 13.87
C ALA A 61 -12.18 -6.15 14.77
N ILE A 62 -11.52 -7.24 14.35
CA ILE A 62 -10.39 -7.85 15.06
C ILE A 62 -9.23 -6.88 15.15
N LEU A 63 -8.82 -6.28 14.03
CA LEU A 63 -7.72 -5.33 13.99
C LEU A 63 -7.99 -4.08 14.84
N ALA A 64 -9.20 -3.53 14.78
CA ALA A 64 -9.56 -2.37 15.59
C ALA A 64 -9.47 -2.67 17.10
N ALA A 65 -9.92 -3.84 17.54
CA ALA A 65 -9.81 -4.26 18.94
C ALA A 65 -8.33 -4.50 19.34
N SER A 66 -7.54 -5.14 18.49
CA SER A 66 -6.12 -5.40 18.70
C SER A 66 -5.31 -4.10 18.84
N LEU A 67 -5.51 -3.14 17.93
CA LEU A 67 -4.84 -1.83 17.98
C LEU A 67 -5.24 -1.03 19.23
N ALA A 68 -6.53 -1.03 19.59
CA ALA A 68 -7.01 -0.35 20.79
C ALA A 68 -6.40 -0.93 22.07
N PHE A 69 -6.24 -2.26 22.14
CA PHE A 69 -5.57 -2.90 23.26
C PHE A 69 -4.08 -2.53 23.30
N CYS A 70 -3.38 -2.55 22.18
CA CYS A 70 -1.97 -2.18 22.10
C CYS A 70 -1.75 -0.74 22.58
N GLU A 71 -2.57 0.20 22.15
CA GLU A 71 -2.50 1.60 22.61
C GLU A 71 -2.79 1.74 24.10
N ALA A 72 -3.84 1.06 24.61
CA ALA A 72 -4.19 1.10 26.03
C ALA A 72 -3.08 0.49 26.89
N LYS A 73 -2.51 -0.65 26.47
CA LYS A 73 -1.40 -1.32 27.17
C LYS A 73 -0.14 -0.46 27.18
N SER A 74 0.23 0.16 26.06
CA SER A 74 1.37 1.07 25.99
C SER A 74 1.21 2.26 26.95
N LYS A 75 0.04 2.86 26.99
CA LYS A 75 -0.28 3.94 27.95
C LYS A 75 -0.23 3.46 29.39
N PHE A 76 -0.73 2.28 29.68
CA PHE A 76 -0.66 1.67 31.01
C PHE A 76 0.78 1.40 31.46
N ASP A 77 1.62 0.91 30.54
CA ASP A 77 3.03 0.64 30.79
C ASP A 77 3.90 1.92 30.79
N GLY A 78 3.35 3.07 30.43
CA GLY A 78 4.05 4.36 30.37
C GLY A 78 5.09 4.46 29.25
N ILE A 79 4.87 3.73 28.15
CA ILE A 79 5.74 3.74 26.96
C ILE A 79 4.99 4.32 25.75
N GLU A 80 5.76 4.82 24.77
CA GLU A 80 5.20 5.22 23.48
C GLU A 80 4.77 3.99 22.66
N LEU A 81 3.73 4.12 21.84
CA LEU A 81 3.16 3.00 21.07
C LEU A 81 4.20 2.27 20.22
N PHE A 82 5.12 2.99 19.57
CA PHE A 82 6.16 2.35 18.76
C PHE A 82 7.11 1.47 19.60
N GLN A 83 7.31 1.78 20.87
CA GLN A 83 8.15 1.00 21.77
C GLN A 83 7.52 -0.35 22.14
N ALA A 84 6.20 -0.48 22.03
CA ALA A 84 5.52 -1.76 22.20
C ALA A 84 5.89 -2.78 21.11
N PHE A 85 6.34 -2.31 19.94
CA PHE A 85 6.74 -3.16 18.80
C PHE A 85 8.25 -3.43 18.75
N GLY A 86 9.05 -2.72 19.54
CA GLY A 86 10.49 -2.93 19.60
C GLY A 86 11.26 -1.72 20.08
N SER A 87 12.57 -1.90 20.25
CA SER A 87 13.48 -0.86 20.72
C SER A 87 14.11 -0.01 19.61
N ASN A 88 13.83 -0.32 18.35
CA ASN A 88 14.39 0.42 17.23
C ASN A 88 13.65 1.76 17.07
N THR A 89 14.42 2.85 17.02
CA THR A 89 13.91 4.22 16.84
C THR A 89 14.16 4.78 15.44
N SER A 90 14.72 3.98 14.54
CA SER A 90 14.96 4.40 13.16
C SER A 90 13.68 4.34 12.33
N LEU A 91 13.34 5.43 11.66
CA LEU A 91 12.27 5.43 10.67
C LEU A 91 12.74 4.69 9.40
N PRO A 92 11.87 3.89 8.76
CA PRO A 92 12.17 3.25 7.49
C PRO A 92 12.28 4.29 6.37
N VAL A 93 12.94 3.92 5.28
CA VAL A 93 12.87 4.69 4.03
C VAL A 93 11.44 4.65 3.50
N PRO A 94 10.83 5.80 3.15
CA PRO A 94 9.46 5.81 2.68
C PRO A 94 9.35 5.22 1.26
N LEU A 95 8.35 4.36 1.04
CA LEU A 95 7.85 4.00 -0.29
C LEU A 95 6.66 4.91 -0.59
N MET A 96 6.81 5.80 -1.56
CA MET A 96 5.82 6.85 -1.83
C MET A 96 5.12 6.57 -3.16
N ASN A 97 3.84 6.19 -3.10
CA ASN A 97 3.03 5.99 -4.29
C ASN A 97 2.72 7.36 -4.93
N ILE A 98 3.24 7.61 -6.12
CA ILE A 98 3.10 8.90 -6.83
C ILE A 98 2.27 8.82 -8.11
N LEU A 99 2.02 7.59 -8.61
CA LEU A 99 1.19 7.36 -9.78
C LEU A 99 0.41 6.05 -9.60
N ASN A 100 -0.90 6.13 -9.81
CA ASN A 100 -1.83 5.02 -9.63
C ASN A 100 -2.33 4.47 -10.96
N GLY A 101 -2.53 3.16 -11.00
CA GLY A 101 -3.23 2.45 -12.06
C GLY A 101 -4.06 1.30 -11.50
N GLY A 102 -4.32 0.29 -12.30
CA GLY A 102 -5.05 -0.91 -11.90
C GLY A 102 -6.36 -0.61 -11.18
N ALA A 103 -6.58 -1.25 -10.04
CA ALA A 103 -7.79 -1.07 -9.23
C ALA A 103 -7.86 0.29 -8.50
N HIS A 104 -6.73 1.00 -8.36
CA HIS A 104 -6.64 2.29 -7.65
C HIS A 104 -6.93 3.51 -8.53
N ALA A 105 -7.13 3.33 -9.84
CA ALA A 105 -7.41 4.43 -10.77
C ALA A 105 -8.28 3.98 -11.95
N ASN A 106 -9.14 4.88 -12.41
CA ASN A 106 -9.91 4.65 -13.64
C ASN A 106 -9.12 5.14 -14.85
N ASN A 107 -8.05 4.42 -15.20
CA ASN A 107 -7.18 4.70 -16.34
C ASN A 107 -6.78 3.39 -17.06
N LYS A 108 -5.79 3.47 -17.97
CA LYS A 108 -5.34 2.33 -18.78
C LYS A 108 -4.07 1.65 -18.25
N LEU A 109 -3.58 2.01 -17.07
CA LEU A 109 -2.42 1.34 -16.50
C LEU A 109 -2.83 0.03 -15.84
N ASP A 110 -2.06 -1.03 -16.10
CA ASP A 110 -2.33 -2.35 -15.52
C ASP A 110 -1.82 -2.47 -14.09
N PHE A 111 -0.62 -1.92 -13.81
CA PHE A 111 -0.01 -1.94 -12.48
C PHE A 111 -0.70 -0.95 -11.55
N GLN A 112 -0.85 -1.36 -10.30
CA GLN A 112 -1.65 -0.64 -9.33
C GLN A 112 -0.93 0.58 -8.76
N GLU A 113 0.39 0.44 -8.44
CA GLU A 113 1.17 1.50 -7.82
C GLU A 113 2.56 1.63 -8.44
N PHE A 114 2.92 2.88 -8.69
CA PHE A 114 4.28 3.28 -9.08
C PHE A 114 4.83 4.17 -7.98
N MET A 115 5.81 3.64 -7.26
CA MET A 115 6.39 4.28 -6.08
C MET A 115 7.79 4.83 -6.36
N ILE A 116 8.14 5.91 -5.67
CA ILE A 116 9.52 6.38 -5.53
C ILE A 116 10.06 6.04 -4.14
N ILE A 117 11.34 5.75 -4.07
CA ILE A 117 12.05 5.31 -2.86
C ILE A 117 13.31 6.17 -2.69
N PRO A 118 13.25 7.30 -1.96
CA PRO A 118 14.37 8.19 -1.74
C PRO A 118 15.29 7.65 -0.63
N ILE A 119 16.37 6.91 -1.00
CA ILE A 119 17.17 6.14 -0.05
C ILE A 119 18.46 6.80 0.40
N ASN A 120 19.07 7.66 -0.38
CA ASN A 120 20.38 8.25 -0.07
C ASN A 120 20.28 9.65 0.53
N PHE A 121 19.43 9.80 1.56
CA PHE A 121 19.22 11.07 2.25
C PHE A 121 19.62 10.95 3.73
N PRO A 122 20.07 12.06 4.35
CA PRO A 122 20.61 12.03 5.72
C PRO A 122 19.53 11.85 6.80
N SER A 123 18.25 11.99 6.45
CA SER A 123 17.11 11.86 7.38
C SER A 123 15.82 11.51 6.66
N PHE A 124 14.85 10.97 7.41
CA PHE A 124 13.49 10.76 6.91
C PHE A 124 12.86 12.05 6.35
N SER A 125 13.05 13.18 7.05
CA SER A 125 12.53 14.47 6.59
C SER A 125 13.12 14.90 5.23
N ALA A 126 14.42 14.66 5.02
CA ALA A 126 15.06 14.93 3.73
C ALA A 126 14.57 13.99 2.63
N SER A 127 14.35 12.69 2.94
CA SER A 127 13.72 11.74 2.02
C SER A 127 12.30 12.17 1.64
N LEU A 128 11.51 12.57 2.63
CA LEU A 128 10.14 13.04 2.40
C LEU A 128 10.11 14.33 1.55
N GLN A 129 11.01 15.28 1.83
CA GLN A 129 11.16 16.50 1.03
C GLN A 129 11.45 16.16 -0.43
N ALA A 130 12.46 15.31 -0.69
CA ALA A 130 12.81 14.88 -2.04
C ALA A 130 11.63 14.23 -2.76
N GLY A 131 10.88 13.35 -2.06
CA GLY A 131 9.67 12.75 -2.60
C GLY A 131 8.59 13.78 -2.97
N CYS A 132 8.36 14.79 -2.15
CA CYS A 132 7.43 15.87 -2.44
C CYS A 132 7.88 16.70 -3.65
N GLU A 133 9.17 17.01 -3.77
CA GLU A 133 9.73 17.76 -4.92
C GLU A 133 9.54 16.98 -6.22
N VAL A 134 9.79 15.66 -6.21
CA VAL A 134 9.52 14.78 -7.37
C VAL A 134 8.03 14.74 -7.69
N PHE A 135 7.16 14.63 -6.69
CA PHE A 135 5.70 14.62 -6.88
C PHE A 135 5.21 15.91 -7.55
N HIS A 136 5.72 17.06 -7.15
CA HIS A 136 5.41 18.34 -7.79
C HIS A 136 5.99 18.46 -9.20
N SER A 137 7.19 17.94 -9.44
CA SER A 137 7.79 17.82 -10.77
C SER A 137 6.92 16.97 -11.68
N LEU A 138 6.48 15.79 -11.21
CA LEU A 138 5.57 14.90 -11.93
C LEU A 138 4.26 15.59 -12.29
N LYS A 139 3.65 16.33 -11.36
CA LYS A 139 2.46 17.15 -11.64
C LYS A 139 2.67 18.10 -12.81
N SER A 140 3.81 18.79 -12.81
CA SER A 140 4.17 19.72 -13.88
C SER A 140 4.36 19.00 -15.23
N GLN A 141 5.03 17.83 -15.24
CA GLN A 141 5.22 17.03 -16.46
C GLN A 141 3.90 16.50 -17.01
N LEU A 142 3.00 16.02 -16.17
CA LEU A 142 1.67 15.59 -16.58
C LEU A 142 0.87 16.75 -17.19
N SER A 143 0.87 17.90 -16.55
CA SER A 143 0.19 19.11 -17.04
C SER A 143 0.72 19.57 -18.41
N LYS A 144 2.07 19.59 -18.60
CA LYS A 144 2.69 19.94 -19.89
C LYS A 144 2.30 19.00 -21.03
N ARG A 145 2.02 17.73 -20.70
CA ARG A 145 1.56 16.70 -21.65
C ARG A 145 0.04 16.67 -21.80
N SER A 146 -0.68 17.63 -21.19
CA SER A 146 -2.16 17.66 -21.16
C SER A 146 -2.78 16.38 -20.57
N LEU A 147 -2.06 15.74 -19.64
CA LEU A 147 -2.54 14.59 -18.89
C LEU A 147 -3.20 15.02 -17.58
N SER A 148 -4.14 14.19 -17.08
CA SER A 148 -4.85 14.45 -15.83
C SER A 148 -3.88 14.49 -14.65
N THR A 149 -4.08 15.44 -13.74
CA THR A 149 -3.43 15.51 -12.44
C THR A 149 -4.41 15.22 -11.30
N ALA A 150 -5.57 14.63 -11.61
CA ALA A 150 -6.43 14.05 -10.58
C ALA A 150 -5.72 12.88 -9.90
N VAL A 151 -6.00 12.68 -8.62
CA VAL A 151 -5.38 11.61 -7.82
C VAL A 151 -6.28 10.39 -7.77
N GLY A 152 -5.67 9.22 -7.65
CA GLY A 152 -6.35 7.95 -7.39
C GLY A 152 -6.60 7.74 -5.88
N ASP A 153 -6.99 6.53 -5.54
CA ASP A 153 -7.42 6.18 -4.17
C ASP A 153 -6.33 6.33 -3.11
N GLU A 154 -5.06 6.25 -3.50
CA GLU A 154 -3.90 6.34 -2.60
C GLU A 154 -3.07 7.61 -2.77
N GLY A 155 -3.63 8.64 -3.41
CA GLY A 155 -3.03 9.97 -3.51
C GLY A 155 -2.00 10.16 -4.63
N GLY A 156 -1.58 9.10 -5.33
CA GLY A 156 -0.83 9.20 -6.57
C GLY A 156 -1.68 9.75 -7.71
N PHE A 157 -1.07 10.41 -8.71
CA PHE A 157 -1.80 10.87 -9.89
C PHE A 157 -2.37 9.70 -10.69
N ALA A 158 -3.53 9.90 -11.30
CA ALA A 158 -4.22 8.91 -12.12
C ALA A 158 -4.37 9.35 -13.59
N PRO A 159 -3.27 9.60 -14.31
CA PRO A 159 -3.32 10.00 -15.71
C PRO A 159 -3.72 8.83 -16.61
N ASN A 160 -4.31 9.14 -17.76
CA ASN A 160 -4.58 8.15 -18.80
C ASN A 160 -3.31 7.97 -19.67
N ILE A 161 -2.42 7.11 -19.22
CA ILE A 161 -1.16 6.76 -19.86
C ILE A 161 -1.33 5.40 -20.58
N SER A 162 -0.63 5.18 -21.69
CA SER A 162 -0.86 4.05 -22.56
C SER A 162 -0.12 2.77 -22.17
N SER A 163 0.95 2.85 -21.34
CA SER A 163 1.72 1.69 -20.93
C SER A 163 2.43 1.90 -19.60
N ASN A 164 2.79 0.79 -18.94
CA ASN A 164 3.57 0.81 -17.70
C ASN A 164 4.97 1.43 -17.92
N GLN A 165 5.62 1.18 -19.07
CA GLN A 165 6.89 1.79 -19.42
C GLN A 165 6.79 3.31 -19.52
N GLN A 166 5.76 3.83 -20.17
CA GLN A 166 5.55 5.27 -20.29
C GLN A 166 5.38 5.93 -18.92
N ALA A 167 4.73 5.24 -17.96
CA ALA A 167 4.62 5.71 -16.58
C ALA A 167 5.99 5.81 -15.92
N LEU A 168 6.82 4.75 -16.05
CA LEU A 168 8.19 4.71 -15.51
C LEU A 168 9.10 5.77 -16.13
N ASP A 169 8.96 6.03 -17.45
CA ASP A 169 9.71 7.08 -18.15
C ASP A 169 9.38 8.47 -17.59
N ILE A 170 8.10 8.79 -17.45
CA ILE A 170 7.65 10.09 -16.93
C ILE A 170 8.10 10.28 -15.48
N ILE A 171 8.07 9.24 -14.66
CA ILE A 171 8.55 9.29 -13.28
C ILE A 171 10.07 9.52 -13.25
N SER A 172 10.83 8.77 -14.05
CA SER A 172 12.29 8.90 -14.12
C SER A 172 12.70 10.31 -14.57
N GLU A 173 12.06 10.84 -15.60
CA GLU A 173 12.26 12.24 -16.05
C GLU A 173 11.89 13.25 -14.95
N SER A 174 10.82 12.98 -14.20
CA SER A 174 10.40 13.87 -13.10
C SER A 174 11.40 13.90 -11.95
N ILE A 175 12.08 12.76 -11.67
CA ILE A 175 13.17 12.67 -10.70
C ILE A 175 14.35 13.55 -11.16
N GLU A 176 14.75 13.45 -12.44
CA GLU A 176 15.84 14.24 -13.00
C GLU A 176 15.54 15.75 -13.00
N ILE A 177 14.32 16.13 -13.39
CA ILE A 177 13.88 17.55 -13.40
C ILE A 177 13.83 18.11 -11.98
N ALA A 178 13.51 17.29 -10.97
CA ALA A 178 13.58 17.70 -9.57
C ALA A 178 15.03 17.82 -9.05
N GLY A 179 16.04 17.48 -9.86
CA GLY A 179 17.46 17.61 -9.52
C GLY A 179 18.09 16.38 -8.89
N TYR A 180 17.37 15.25 -8.88
CA TYR A 180 17.84 13.98 -8.32
C TYR A 180 18.24 12.99 -9.43
N LYS A 181 19.00 11.95 -9.05
CA LYS A 181 19.48 10.93 -9.98
C LYS A 181 18.72 9.61 -9.76
N PRO A 182 17.93 9.13 -10.76
CA PRO A 182 17.35 7.79 -10.70
C PRO A 182 18.43 6.72 -10.52
N GLY A 183 18.16 5.75 -9.64
CA GLY A 183 19.11 4.67 -9.33
C GLY A 183 20.30 5.07 -8.46
N LYS A 184 20.35 6.31 -8.00
CA LYS A 184 21.37 6.78 -7.05
C LYS A 184 20.74 7.44 -5.83
N ASP A 185 19.96 8.50 -6.04
CA ASP A 185 19.32 9.25 -4.96
C ASP A 185 17.92 8.70 -4.70
N ILE A 186 17.20 8.38 -5.77
CA ILE A 186 15.83 7.86 -5.74
C ILE A 186 15.73 6.62 -6.61
N TYR A 187 15.17 5.58 -6.05
CA TYR A 187 14.84 4.33 -6.73
C TYR A 187 13.33 4.21 -6.95
N LEU A 188 12.92 3.19 -7.69
CA LEU A 188 11.52 2.92 -7.99
C LEU A 188 11.03 1.67 -7.26
N GLY A 189 9.73 1.64 -6.98
CA GLY A 189 9.01 0.48 -6.49
C GLY A 189 7.73 0.28 -7.29
N LEU A 190 7.30 -0.97 -7.39
CA LEU A 190 6.06 -1.35 -8.06
C LEU A 190 5.19 -2.20 -7.14
N ASP A 191 3.91 -1.89 -7.06
CA ASP A 191 2.89 -2.87 -6.72
C ASP A 191 2.15 -3.24 -8.01
N VAL A 192 2.44 -4.43 -8.50
CA VAL A 192 1.88 -4.94 -9.75
C VAL A 192 0.46 -5.44 -9.55
N ALA A 193 0.13 -5.92 -8.33
CA ALA A 193 -1.16 -6.51 -7.97
C ALA A 193 -1.69 -7.50 -9.01
N SER A 194 -0.83 -8.41 -9.46
CA SER A 194 -1.02 -9.26 -10.65
C SER A 194 -2.22 -10.21 -10.55
N SER A 195 -2.74 -10.47 -9.34
CA SER A 195 -3.97 -11.22 -9.13
C SER A 195 -5.22 -10.55 -9.74
N GLU A 196 -5.19 -9.23 -9.95
CA GLU A 196 -6.31 -8.48 -10.53
C GLU A 196 -6.52 -8.75 -12.02
N PHE A 197 -5.45 -9.12 -12.73
CA PHE A 197 -5.49 -9.42 -14.18
C PHE A 197 -5.06 -10.87 -14.52
N PHE A 198 -4.99 -11.74 -13.50
CA PHE A 198 -4.73 -13.17 -13.69
C PHE A 198 -6.04 -13.95 -13.80
N SER A 199 -6.21 -14.68 -14.91
CA SER A 199 -7.33 -15.58 -15.12
C SER A 199 -6.96 -16.68 -16.11
N ASN A 200 -7.52 -17.89 -15.97
CA ASN A 200 -7.28 -19.01 -16.87
C ASN A 200 -5.78 -19.27 -17.12
N ASP A 201 -4.98 -19.28 -16.06
CA ASP A 201 -3.52 -19.49 -16.08
C ASP A 201 -2.73 -18.48 -16.92
N LYS A 202 -3.28 -17.28 -17.13
CA LYS A 202 -2.66 -16.21 -17.91
C LYS A 202 -2.83 -14.85 -17.25
N TYR A 203 -1.85 -13.98 -17.48
CA TYR A 203 -1.86 -12.57 -17.13
C TYR A 203 -2.26 -11.77 -18.37
N THR A 204 -3.33 -11.01 -18.29
CA THR A 204 -3.82 -10.18 -19.40
C THR A 204 -3.58 -8.71 -19.08
N LEU A 205 -2.60 -8.12 -19.75
CA LEU A 205 -2.26 -6.70 -19.70
C LEU A 205 -2.77 -6.01 -20.97
N ASN A 206 -2.76 -4.68 -20.99
CA ASN A 206 -3.17 -3.92 -22.18
C ASN A 206 -2.28 -4.16 -23.40
N ASP A 207 -1.01 -4.51 -23.19
CA ASP A 207 -0.02 -4.77 -24.24
C ASP A 207 0.08 -6.24 -24.65
N GLY A 208 -0.57 -7.17 -23.93
CA GLY A 208 -0.52 -8.58 -24.31
C GLY A 208 -1.04 -9.56 -23.28
N VAL A 209 -0.97 -10.83 -23.65
CA VAL A 209 -1.36 -11.96 -22.81
C VAL A 209 -0.14 -12.84 -22.56
N TYR A 210 0.19 -13.04 -21.30
CA TYR A 210 1.41 -13.69 -20.85
C TYR A 210 1.10 -14.97 -20.06
N ASN A 211 1.88 -16.01 -20.25
CA ASN A 211 1.97 -17.09 -19.27
C ASN A 211 2.92 -16.65 -18.13
N SER A 212 3.02 -17.44 -17.06
CA SER A 212 3.86 -17.09 -15.89
C SER A 212 5.34 -16.87 -16.25
N SER A 213 5.90 -17.70 -17.15
CA SER A 213 7.31 -17.55 -17.57
C SER A 213 7.55 -16.26 -18.36
N ASP A 214 6.66 -15.92 -19.26
CA ASP A 214 6.81 -14.73 -20.10
C ASP A 214 6.50 -13.46 -19.29
N PHE A 215 5.58 -13.53 -18.33
CA PHE A 215 5.34 -12.43 -17.40
C PHE A 215 6.54 -12.17 -16.47
N CYS A 216 7.19 -13.22 -15.97
CA CYS A 216 8.45 -13.07 -15.23
C CYS A 216 9.56 -12.42 -16.08
N LYS A 217 9.67 -12.77 -17.37
CA LYS A 217 10.63 -12.10 -18.27
C LYS A 217 10.30 -10.62 -18.45
N TYR A 218 9.03 -10.30 -18.69
CA TYR A 218 8.56 -8.91 -18.80
C TYR A 218 8.94 -8.08 -17.55
N LEU A 219 8.67 -8.60 -16.35
CA LEU A 219 9.04 -7.92 -15.11
C LEU A 219 10.57 -7.80 -14.95
N SER A 220 11.32 -8.84 -15.35
CA SER A 220 12.78 -8.80 -15.30
C SER A 220 13.36 -7.75 -16.25
N GLU A 221 12.78 -7.59 -17.44
CA GLU A 221 13.17 -6.56 -18.42
C GLU A 221 12.91 -5.14 -17.86
N LEU A 222 11.78 -4.93 -17.17
CA LEU A 222 11.52 -3.67 -16.49
C LEU A 222 12.56 -3.40 -15.39
N CYS A 223 12.87 -4.39 -14.55
CA CYS A 223 13.87 -4.24 -13.49
C CYS A 223 15.30 -4.03 -14.04
N ASN A 224 15.60 -4.52 -15.23
CA ASN A 224 16.88 -4.26 -15.89
C ASN A 224 16.94 -2.87 -16.53
N SER A 225 15.80 -2.34 -16.98
CA SER A 225 15.72 -1.06 -17.70
C SER A 225 15.55 0.14 -16.75
N TYR A 226 14.95 -0.07 -15.59
CA TYR A 226 14.66 0.97 -14.60
C TYR A 226 15.26 0.61 -13.24
N PRO A 227 15.59 1.58 -12.39
CA PRO A 227 16.16 1.35 -11.07
C PRO A 227 15.10 0.87 -10.05
N ILE A 228 14.45 -0.24 -10.35
CA ILE A 228 13.40 -0.84 -9.49
C ILE A 228 14.09 -1.72 -8.44
N ILE A 229 13.86 -1.43 -7.16
CA ILE A 229 14.41 -2.19 -6.02
C ILE A 229 13.35 -2.86 -5.14
N SER A 230 12.08 -2.56 -5.39
CA SER A 230 10.94 -3.19 -4.70
C SER A 230 9.88 -3.55 -5.72
N LEU A 231 9.39 -4.79 -5.68
CA LEU A 231 8.35 -5.27 -6.56
C LEU A 231 7.45 -6.23 -5.80
N SER A 232 6.18 -5.88 -5.67
CA SER A 232 5.12 -6.73 -5.15
C SER A 232 4.26 -7.25 -6.30
N LEU A 233 3.87 -8.53 -6.22
CA LEU A 233 3.05 -9.21 -7.24
C LEU A 233 1.61 -9.43 -6.78
N ILE A 234 1.39 -9.39 -5.48
CA ILE A 234 0.07 -9.63 -4.90
C ILE A 234 -0.39 -8.37 -4.19
N HIS A 235 -1.69 -8.18 -4.18
CA HIS A 235 -2.32 -7.19 -3.36
C HIS A 235 -2.12 -7.54 -1.88
N ILE A 236 -1.45 -6.67 -1.15
CA ILE A 236 -1.16 -6.84 0.28
C ILE A 236 -2.31 -6.26 1.10
#